data_c772991ff251b43cc170b66deb890b64
#
_entry.id   c772991ff251b43cc170b66deb890b64
#
_cell.length_a   1.000
_cell.length_b   1.000
_cell.length_c   1.000
_cell.angle_alpha   90.00
_cell.angle_beta   90.00
_cell.angle_gamma   90.00
#
_symmetry.space_group_name_H-M   'P 1'
#
loop_
_entity.id
_entity.type
_entity.pdbx_description
1 polymer ?
#
loop_
_entity_poly.entity_id
_entity_poly.type
_entity_poly.pdbx_seq_one_letter_code
_entity_poly.pdbx_strand_id
1 'polypeptide(L)'
;MLETLVNILQRVLNSSLLSTFLLAVRAVTPLIALYVIWRAYTSFRKGQRRKDPVIMLEDAATGTHFPVLYWENSIGRSRSCDIQIPDNSVSRDHAVLMRREEGWFICDTGSHLGTRVRGREITEPT
;
A
#
# COMPACT_ATOMS: atom_id res chain seq x y z
N MET A 1 -34.73 0.89 -52.08
CA MET A 1 -34.64 0.45 -50.66
C MET A 1 -33.33 0.89 -50.00
N LEU A 2 -32.18 0.64 -50.58
CA LEU A 2 -30.86 1.07 -50.04
C LEU A 2 -30.73 2.60 -49.93
N GLU A 3 -31.12 3.35 -50.97
CA GLU A 3 -31.07 4.83 -50.96
C GLU A 3 -31.97 5.45 -49.89
N THR A 4 -33.13 4.85 -49.65
CA THR A 4 -34.03 5.31 -48.57
C THR A 4 -33.44 5.13 -47.20
N LEU A 5 -32.74 4.01 -46.96
CA LEU A 5 -32.03 3.75 -45.73
C LEU A 5 -30.86 4.72 -45.53
N VAL A 6 -30.07 4.98 -46.56
CA VAL A 6 -28.95 5.94 -46.51
C VAL A 6 -29.45 7.35 -46.20
N ASN A 7 -30.55 7.79 -46.83
CA ASN A 7 -31.13 9.11 -46.58
C ASN A 7 -31.70 9.25 -45.15
N ILE A 8 -32.29 8.18 -44.60
CA ILE A 8 -32.76 8.17 -43.22
C ILE A 8 -31.56 8.23 -42.27
N LEU A 9 -30.52 7.45 -42.54
CA LEU A 9 -29.29 7.47 -41.70
C LEU A 9 -28.61 8.84 -41.71
N GLN A 10 -28.49 9.48 -42.89
CA GLN A 10 -27.93 10.83 -43.00
C GLN A 10 -28.78 11.88 -42.27
N ARG A 11 -30.10 11.74 -42.32
CA ARG A 11 -31.02 12.64 -41.62
C ARG A 11 -30.92 12.50 -40.10
N VAL A 12 -30.74 11.27 -39.61
CA VAL A 12 -30.50 11.00 -38.17
C VAL A 12 -29.14 11.51 -37.74
N LEU A 13 -28.10 11.27 -38.53
CA LEU A 13 -26.73 11.75 -38.25
C LEU A 13 -26.62 13.28 -38.24
N ASN A 14 -27.38 13.95 -39.12
CA ASN A 14 -27.42 15.43 -39.21
C ASN A 14 -28.48 16.08 -38.30
N SER A 15 -29.18 15.29 -37.47
CA SER A 15 -30.15 15.87 -36.55
C SER A 15 -29.46 16.74 -35.51
N SER A 16 -30.00 17.93 -35.27
CA SER A 16 -29.49 18.84 -34.23
C SER A 16 -29.51 18.20 -32.85
N LEU A 17 -30.36 17.22 -32.62
CA LEU A 17 -30.46 16.44 -31.39
C LEU A 17 -29.25 15.53 -31.20
N LEU A 18 -28.77 14.87 -32.27
CA LEU A 18 -27.60 14.02 -32.17
C LEU A 18 -26.33 14.83 -31.95
N SER A 19 -26.20 15.97 -32.63
CA SER A 19 -25.02 16.86 -32.42
C SER A 19 -24.98 17.45 -31.01
N THR A 20 -26.12 17.86 -30.46
CA THR A 20 -26.23 18.35 -29.06
C THR A 20 -25.94 17.23 -28.05
N PHE A 21 -26.42 16.02 -28.29
CA PHE A 21 -26.12 14.86 -27.48
C PHE A 21 -24.61 14.53 -27.46
N LEU A 22 -23.98 14.50 -28.64
CA LEU A 22 -22.55 14.27 -28.76
C LEU A 22 -21.71 15.36 -28.08
N LEU A 23 -22.13 16.63 -28.17
CA LEU A 23 -21.49 17.73 -27.44
C LEU A 23 -21.64 17.58 -25.92
N ALA A 24 -22.81 17.18 -25.45
CA ALA A 24 -23.03 16.93 -24.02
C ALA A 24 -22.15 15.76 -23.51
N VAL A 25 -22.07 14.65 -24.24
CA VAL A 25 -21.21 13.51 -23.92
C VAL A 25 -19.74 13.95 -23.88
N ARG A 26 -19.30 14.72 -24.90
CA ARG A 26 -17.92 15.22 -24.94
C ARG A 26 -17.57 16.16 -23.79
N ALA A 27 -18.52 16.92 -23.28
CA ALA A 27 -18.31 17.79 -22.12
C ALA A 27 -18.31 17.03 -20.79
N VAL A 28 -19.14 15.96 -20.67
CA VAL A 28 -19.29 15.19 -19.43
C VAL A 28 -18.15 14.20 -19.21
N THR A 29 -17.60 13.60 -20.29
CA THR A 29 -16.53 12.62 -20.18
C THR A 29 -15.29 13.11 -19.41
N PRO A 30 -14.74 14.32 -19.64
CA PRO A 30 -13.59 14.79 -18.89
C PRO A 30 -13.91 15.05 -17.41
N LEU A 31 -15.14 15.44 -17.08
CA LEU A 31 -15.57 15.63 -15.70
C LEU A 31 -15.64 14.28 -14.94
N ILE A 32 -16.14 13.24 -15.60
CA ILE A 32 -16.15 11.89 -15.02
C ILE A 32 -14.72 11.39 -14.84
N ALA A 33 -13.84 11.59 -15.82
CA ALA A 33 -12.43 11.20 -15.72
C ALA A 33 -11.73 11.91 -14.53
N LEU A 34 -11.92 13.22 -14.38
CA LEU A 34 -11.41 13.99 -13.26
C LEU A 34 -11.95 13.49 -11.91
N TYR A 35 -13.24 13.17 -11.85
CA TYR A 35 -13.86 12.61 -10.65
C TYR A 35 -13.26 11.26 -10.27
N VAL A 36 -13.05 10.36 -11.23
CA VAL A 36 -12.45 9.05 -11.01
C VAL A 36 -11.01 9.19 -10.52
N ILE A 37 -10.22 10.07 -11.15
CA ILE A 37 -8.84 10.35 -10.74
C ILE A 37 -8.81 10.93 -9.32
N TRP A 38 -9.65 11.91 -9.03
CA TRP A 38 -9.76 12.50 -7.69
C TRP A 38 -10.16 11.47 -6.63
N ARG A 39 -11.13 10.61 -6.95
CA ARG A 39 -11.56 9.52 -6.06
C ARG A 39 -10.45 8.49 -5.83
N ALA A 40 -9.72 8.10 -6.88
CA ALA A 40 -8.56 7.23 -6.77
C ALA A 40 -7.48 7.86 -5.87
N TYR A 41 -7.15 9.13 -6.11
CA TYR A 41 -6.17 9.88 -5.31
C TYR A 41 -6.57 9.97 -3.84
N THR A 42 -7.82 10.28 -3.54
CA THR A 42 -8.33 10.33 -2.15
C THR A 42 -8.36 8.96 -1.49
N SER A 43 -8.60 7.90 -2.25
CA SER A 43 -8.53 6.51 -1.75
C SER A 43 -7.11 6.12 -1.38
N PHE A 44 -6.12 6.47 -2.22
CA PHE A 44 -4.70 6.26 -1.90
C PHE A 44 -4.27 7.02 -0.64
N ARG A 45 -4.67 8.28 -0.50
CA ARG A 45 -4.37 9.06 0.71
C ARG A 45 -5.04 8.50 1.98
N LYS A 46 -6.24 7.94 1.86
CA LYS A 46 -6.92 7.29 3.00
C LYS A 46 -6.25 5.98 3.41
N GLY A 47 -5.63 5.26 2.45
CA GLY A 47 -4.86 4.05 2.74
C GLY A 47 -3.60 4.29 3.56
N GLN A 48 -3.09 5.53 3.60
CA GLN A 48 -1.96 5.95 4.44
C GLN A 48 -2.39 6.46 5.84
N ARG A 49 -3.64 6.27 6.27
CA ARG A 49 -3.98 6.52 7.67
C ARG A 49 -3.08 5.66 8.54
N ARG A 50 -2.44 6.31 9.54
CA ARG A 50 -1.69 5.65 10.61
C ARG A 50 -2.53 4.48 11.09
N LYS A 51 -2.08 3.27 10.79
CA LYS A 51 -2.67 2.07 11.37
C LYS A 51 -2.35 2.17 12.86
N ASP A 52 -3.35 1.97 13.69
CA ASP A 52 -3.08 1.83 15.13
C ASP A 52 -2.09 0.69 15.30
N PRO A 53 -1.01 0.89 16.08
CA PRO A 53 0.00 -0.14 16.25
C PRO A 53 -0.62 -1.38 16.87
N VAL A 54 -0.31 -2.55 16.33
CA VAL A 54 -0.78 -3.84 16.87
C VAL A 54 -0.15 -4.10 18.23
N ILE A 55 1.13 -3.75 18.37
CA ILE A 55 1.90 -3.74 19.61
C ILE A 55 2.94 -2.63 19.57
N MET A 56 3.47 -2.27 20.74
CA MET A 56 4.63 -1.38 20.88
C MET A 56 5.81 -2.21 21.38
N LEU A 57 6.94 -2.11 20.69
CA LEU A 57 8.21 -2.61 21.19
C LEU A 57 8.94 -1.47 21.90
N GLU A 58 9.61 -1.77 22.99
CA GLU A 58 10.44 -0.82 23.72
C GLU A 58 11.88 -1.31 23.72
N ASP A 59 12.79 -0.42 23.38
CA ASP A 59 14.22 -0.64 23.57
C ASP A 59 14.55 -0.48 25.06
N ALA A 60 14.93 -1.57 25.70
CA ALA A 60 15.25 -1.58 27.12
C ALA A 60 16.45 -0.71 27.50
N ALA A 61 17.34 -0.38 26.55
CA ALA A 61 18.52 0.42 26.79
C ALA A 61 18.23 1.93 26.70
N THR A 62 17.40 2.34 25.74
CA THR A 62 17.14 3.76 25.43
C THR A 62 15.73 4.22 25.80
N GLY A 63 14.82 3.30 26.10
CA GLY A 63 13.40 3.59 26.31
C GLY A 63 12.66 4.02 25.02
N THR A 64 13.27 3.82 23.85
CA THR A 64 12.67 4.19 22.57
C THR A 64 11.55 3.22 22.23
N HIS A 65 10.39 3.76 21.85
CA HIS A 65 9.25 2.95 21.46
C HIS A 65 9.15 2.82 19.95
N PHE A 66 9.01 1.59 19.48
CA PHE A 66 8.82 1.25 18.07
C PHE A 66 7.41 0.70 17.85
N PRO A 67 6.54 1.39 17.08
CA PRO A 67 5.22 0.90 16.77
C PRO A 67 5.29 -0.23 15.73
N VAL A 68 4.72 -1.38 16.04
CA VAL A 68 4.56 -2.51 15.11
C VAL A 68 3.24 -2.33 14.37
N LEU A 69 3.31 -1.99 13.09
CA LEU A 69 2.15 -1.57 12.28
C LEU A 69 1.58 -2.70 11.42
N TYR A 70 2.35 -3.74 11.19
CA TYR A 70 2.03 -4.81 10.25
C TYR A 70 2.05 -6.17 10.94
N TRP A 71 1.49 -7.17 10.25
CA TRP A 71 1.58 -8.56 10.68
C TRP A 71 2.98 -9.16 10.47
N GLU A 72 3.77 -8.54 9.61
CA GLU A 72 5.16 -8.85 9.34
C GLU A 72 5.92 -7.54 9.27
N ASN A 73 6.99 -7.41 10.06
CA ASN A 73 7.80 -6.20 10.16
C ASN A 73 9.27 -6.56 10.08
N SER A 74 9.99 -5.91 9.20
CA SER A 74 11.43 -6.00 9.08
C SER A 74 12.12 -5.20 10.20
N ILE A 75 13.16 -5.80 10.79
CA ILE A 75 13.99 -5.18 11.84
C ILE A 75 15.42 -5.10 11.33
N GLY A 76 16.03 -3.95 11.43
CA GLY A 76 17.42 -3.79 11.02
C GLY A 76 17.93 -2.36 11.09
N ARG A 77 19.19 -2.18 10.71
CA ARG A 77 19.84 -0.86 10.68
C ARG A 77 19.44 -0.03 9.46
N SER A 78 18.95 -0.67 8.40
CA SER A 78 18.54 0.03 7.19
C SER A 78 17.33 0.94 7.44
N ARG A 79 17.33 2.10 6.76
CA ARG A 79 16.15 2.99 6.74
C ARG A 79 14.95 2.40 5.99
N SER A 80 15.16 1.31 5.25
CA SER A 80 14.09 0.57 4.57
C SER A 80 13.34 -0.38 5.49
N CYS A 81 13.89 -0.69 6.69
CA CYS A 81 13.22 -1.54 7.67
C CYS A 81 12.06 -0.81 8.34
N ASP A 82 11.01 -1.57 8.66
CA ASP A 82 9.84 -1.05 9.38
C ASP A 82 10.20 -0.63 10.81
N ILE A 83 11.13 -1.36 11.43
CA ILE A 83 11.71 -1.08 12.75
C ILE A 83 13.20 -0.84 12.54
N GLN A 84 13.58 0.44 12.53
CA GLN A 84 14.98 0.83 12.34
C GLN A 84 15.69 0.93 13.69
N ILE A 85 16.77 0.13 13.86
CA ILE A 85 17.68 0.21 15.00
C ILE A 85 19.03 0.75 14.49
N PRO A 86 19.37 2.02 14.70
CA PRO A 86 20.55 2.66 14.13
C PRO A 86 21.83 2.34 14.93
N ASP A 87 22.11 1.03 15.12
CA ASP A 87 23.29 0.53 15.81
C ASP A 87 24.17 -0.27 14.84
N ASN A 88 25.50 -0.12 14.97
CA ASN A 88 26.46 -0.81 14.12
C ASN A 88 26.55 -2.32 14.37
N SER A 89 26.13 -2.79 15.53
CA SER A 89 26.01 -4.22 15.85
C SER A 89 24.81 -4.88 15.16
N VAL A 90 23.85 -4.09 14.68
CA VAL A 90 22.67 -4.57 13.98
C VAL A 90 22.92 -4.62 12.47
N SER A 91 22.65 -5.77 11.85
CA SER A 91 22.74 -5.93 10.37
C SER A 91 21.73 -5.03 9.67
N ARG A 92 21.99 -4.70 8.39
CA ARG A 92 21.07 -3.86 7.58
C ARG A 92 19.67 -4.45 7.53
N ASP A 93 19.58 -5.74 7.26
CA ASP A 93 18.40 -6.58 7.36
C ASP A 93 18.76 -7.65 8.41
N HIS A 94 18.22 -7.54 9.62
CA HIS A 94 18.67 -8.33 10.76
C HIS A 94 17.69 -9.46 11.11
N ALA A 95 16.43 -9.14 11.26
CA ALA A 95 15.39 -10.07 11.64
C ALA A 95 14.02 -9.64 11.09
N VAL A 96 13.07 -10.55 11.10
CA VAL A 96 11.66 -10.30 10.80
C VAL A 96 10.81 -10.69 11.99
N LEU A 97 9.96 -9.76 12.45
CA LEU A 97 8.95 -9.99 13.46
C LEU A 97 7.63 -10.27 12.76
N MET A 98 7.02 -11.41 13.00
CA MET A 98 5.77 -11.82 12.36
C MET A 98 4.71 -12.27 13.34
N ARG A 99 3.46 -11.97 13.03
CA ARG A 99 2.29 -12.45 13.77
C ARG A 99 1.71 -13.67 13.08
N ARG A 100 1.54 -14.78 13.83
CA ARG A 100 0.83 -15.99 13.42
C ARG A 100 -0.33 -16.28 14.37
N GLU A 101 -1.10 -17.32 14.10
CA GLU A 101 -2.24 -17.69 14.94
C GLU A 101 -1.83 -17.97 16.40
N GLU A 102 -0.67 -18.60 16.59
CA GLU A 102 -0.15 -18.98 17.90
C GLU A 102 0.52 -17.83 18.67
N GLY A 103 0.86 -16.72 18.01
CA GLY A 103 1.52 -15.60 18.67
C GLY A 103 2.43 -14.76 17.77
N TRP A 104 3.35 -14.04 18.41
CA TRP A 104 4.41 -13.30 17.75
C TRP A 104 5.65 -14.16 17.69
N PHE A 105 6.26 -14.19 16.50
CA PHE A 105 7.48 -14.91 16.21
C PHE A 105 8.53 -13.97 15.66
N ILE A 106 9.79 -14.22 16.00
CA ILE A 106 10.93 -13.55 15.42
C ILE A 106 11.79 -14.56 14.68
N CYS A 107 12.27 -14.18 13.50
CA CYS A 107 13.13 -14.99 12.64
C CYS A 107 14.37 -14.17 12.28
N ASP A 108 15.56 -14.72 12.50
CA ASP A 108 16.81 -14.14 12.04
C ASP A 108 16.94 -14.28 10.52
N THR A 109 17.38 -13.24 9.83
CA THR A 109 17.53 -13.21 8.37
C THR A 109 18.97 -13.41 7.91
N GLY A 110 19.79 -14.09 8.70
CA GLY A 110 21.22 -14.26 8.47
C GLY A 110 22.02 -13.05 8.95
N SER A 111 21.69 -12.56 10.15
CA SER A 111 22.39 -11.45 10.76
C SER A 111 23.84 -11.81 11.13
N HIS A 112 24.73 -10.81 11.13
CA HIS A 112 26.17 -11.05 11.38
C HIS A 112 26.48 -11.52 12.81
N LEU A 113 25.73 -11.01 13.79
CA LEU A 113 25.92 -11.34 15.21
C LEU A 113 24.85 -12.29 15.77
N GLY A 114 23.93 -12.73 14.94
CA GLY A 114 22.81 -13.56 15.34
C GLY A 114 21.74 -12.80 16.16
N THR A 115 20.57 -13.37 16.25
CA THR A 115 19.46 -12.88 17.10
C THR A 115 19.31 -13.80 18.30
N ARG A 116 19.09 -13.24 19.49
CA ARG A 116 18.88 -14.02 20.71
C ARG A 116 17.56 -13.69 21.36
N VAL A 117 16.84 -14.73 21.74
CA VAL A 117 15.58 -14.61 22.50
C VAL A 117 15.77 -15.31 23.85
N ARG A 118 15.57 -14.60 24.94
CA ARG A 118 15.80 -15.11 26.31
C ARG A 118 17.20 -15.72 26.51
N GLY A 119 18.21 -15.11 25.87
CA GLY A 119 19.61 -15.53 25.95
C GLY A 119 19.99 -16.72 25.03
N ARG A 120 19.05 -17.30 24.29
CA ARG A 120 19.32 -18.37 23.33
C ARG A 120 19.35 -17.79 21.92
N GLU A 121 20.37 -18.17 21.16
CA GLU A 121 20.45 -17.84 19.74
C GLU A 121 19.38 -18.60 18.96
N ILE A 122 18.69 -17.89 18.07
CA ILE A 122 17.61 -18.46 17.26
C ILE A 122 18.14 -18.75 15.84
N THR A 123 17.95 -19.99 15.38
CA THR A 123 18.21 -20.42 14.00
C THR A 123 16.92 -20.68 13.24
N GLU A 124 15.80 -20.77 13.96
CA GLU A 124 14.46 -20.99 13.43
C GLU A 124 13.49 -19.94 14.04
N PRO A 125 12.31 -19.71 13.44
CA PRO A 125 11.29 -18.81 13.98
C PRO A 125 10.90 -19.23 15.40
N THR A 126 11.01 -18.31 16.36
CA THR A 126 10.72 -18.53 17.78
C THR A 126 9.71 -17.52 18.31
#